data_1daee5f1d0098994b798d32aa42321a4
#
_entry.id   1daee5f1d0098994b798d32aa42321a4
#
_cell.length_a   1.000
_cell.length_b   1.000
_cell.length_c   1.000
_cell.angle_alpha   90.00
_cell.angle_beta   90.00
_cell.angle_gamma   90.00
#
_symmetry.space_group_name_H-M   'P 1'
#
loop_
_entity.id
_entity.type
_entity.pdbx_description
1 polymer ?
#
loop_
_entity_poly.entity_id
_entity_poly.type
_entity_poly.pdbx_seq_one_letter_code
_entity_poly.pdbx_strand_id
1 'polypeptide(L)'
;MIGASIAISISDVPWNGPISGCSVGMIDGEYIINPTEEQRKVSQMATTVASTSTRIAMIEAGANCVSDDDMYNAIMAGHEANQKIISFIEEIKAEIGKPKFEFASLEPDHDMFEAIKAFAEEDVKVALDTDDKRIRDERLKPIYEAVHAKFDEIYPESEALIDECLYKTQKFIVRRWLLDEQKRVDGRGMDDIRPLASEVGVIPRVHGSGMFTRGQTQICTVTTLAPLTEAQRLDGLDEFETSKRYMHHYNFPSYSVGETKPSRGPGRREIGHGALAERALVPVLPSEEEFPYAIRTVSETFESNGSTSQASICASTMSLMAAGVPIKKPVAGISCGLVTGDTDDDYIVLTDIQGL
;
A
#
# COMPACT_ATOMS: atom_id res chain seq x y z
N MET A 1 -8.92 1.66 -17.14
CA MET A 1 -9.67 2.32 -16.04
C MET A 1 -10.91 3.00 -16.55
N ILE A 2 -10.86 4.02 -17.44
CA ILE A 2 -12.01 4.81 -17.92
C ILE A 2 -13.11 3.94 -18.52
N GLY A 3 -12.78 3.00 -19.44
CA GLY A 3 -13.78 2.11 -20.04
C GLY A 3 -14.53 1.23 -19.04
N ALA A 4 -13.83 0.73 -18.00
CA ALA A 4 -14.46 -0.03 -16.91
C ALA A 4 -15.38 0.88 -16.07
N SER A 5 -14.96 2.12 -15.80
CA SER A 5 -15.75 3.12 -15.08
C SER A 5 -17.06 3.44 -15.84
N ILE A 6 -16.98 3.67 -17.16
CA ILE A 6 -18.15 3.87 -17.99
C ILE A 6 -19.07 2.65 -17.96
N ALA A 7 -18.53 1.45 -18.17
CA ALA A 7 -19.32 0.22 -18.22
C ALA A 7 -20.10 -0.04 -16.92
N ILE A 8 -19.47 0.17 -15.76
CA ILE A 8 -20.15 0.02 -14.46
C ILE A 8 -21.16 1.16 -14.26
N SER A 9 -20.82 2.39 -14.63
CA SER A 9 -21.70 3.55 -14.47
C SER A 9 -23.02 3.40 -15.22
N ILE A 10 -22.99 2.88 -16.45
CA ILE A 10 -24.18 2.68 -17.27
C ILE A 10 -24.92 1.36 -16.99
N SER A 11 -24.29 0.41 -16.29
CA SER A 11 -24.92 -0.87 -15.90
C SER A 11 -25.94 -0.68 -14.77
N ASP A 12 -26.62 -1.74 -14.40
CA ASP A 12 -27.53 -1.80 -13.25
C ASP A 12 -26.80 -2.10 -11.93
N VAL A 13 -25.48 -2.28 -11.92
CA VAL A 13 -24.69 -2.53 -10.71
C VAL A 13 -24.62 -1.28 -9.81
N PRO A 14 -25.01 -1.38 -8.52
CA PRO A 14 -24.83 -0.26 -7.57
C PRO A 14 -23.34 0.05 -7.36
N TRP A 15 -22.99 1.34 -7.50
CA TRP A 15 -21.59 1.79 -7.39
C TRP A 15 -21.50 3.28 -7.08
N ASN A 16 -20.56 3.67 -6.23
CA ASN A 16 -20.33 5.06 -5.80
C ASN A 16 -19.32 5.83 -6.68
N GLY A 17 -19.01 5.34 -7.90
CA GLY A 17 -18.22 6.08 -8.89
C GLY A 17 -19.07 7.11 -9.65
N PRO A 18 -18.49 7.73 -10.69
CA PRO A 18 -17.37 7.25 -11.51
C PRO A 18 -15.97 7.56 -10.99
N ILE A 19 -15.01 6.82 -11.55
CA ILE A 19 -13.57 7.04 -11.35
C ILE A 19 -12.92 7.29 -12.70
N SER A 20 -11.99 8.24 -12.75
CA SER A 20 -11.10 8.43 -13.90
C SER A 20 -9.64 8.31 -13.49
N GLY A 21 -8.76 8.13 -14.46
CA GLY A 21 -7.33 8.12 -14.27
C GLY A 21 -6.57 8.54 -15.51
N CYS A 22 -5.47 9.26 -15.29
CA CYS A 22 -4.54 9.70 -16.32
C CYS A 22 -3.10 9.53 -15.87
N SER A 23 -2.18 9.54 -16.83
CA SER A 23 -0.75 9.65 -16.56
C SER A 23 -0.33 11.11 -16.65
N VAL A 24 0.64 11.51 -15.83
CA VAL A 24 1.24 12.85 -15.84
C VAL A 24 2.76 12.69 -15.98
N GLY A 25 3.34 13.35 -16.97
CA GLY A 25 4.78 13.52 -17.13
C GLY A 25 5.19 14.96 -16.81
N MET A 26 6.51 15.19 -16.69
CA MET A 26 7.09 16.52 -16.55
C MET A 26 8.26 16.69 -17.50
N ILE A 27 8.22 17.70 -18.35
CA ILE A 27 9.29 18.05 -19.30
C ILE A 27 9.52 19.56 -19.20
N ASP A 28 10.75 19.96 -18.95
CA ASP A 28 11.16 21.38 -18.83
C ASP A 28 10.28 22.18 -17.83
N GLY A 29 9.81 21.52 -16.77
CA GLY A 29 8.96 22.12 -15.74
C GLY A 29 7.47 22.20 -16.09
N GLU A 30 7.06 21.70 -17.26
CA GLU A 30 5.65 21.65 -17.67
C GLU A 30 5.06 20.26 -17.41
N TYR A 31 3.81 20.21 -16.87
CA TYR A 31 3.07 18.97 -16.61
C TYR A 31 2.28 18.57 -17.86
N ILE A 32 2.54 17.36 -18.36
CA ILE A 32 1.93 16.83 -19.58
C ILE A 32 1.01 15.68 -19.23
N ILE A 33 -0.28 15.84 -19.55
CA ILE A 33 -1.30 14.80 -19.33
C ILE A 33 -1.25 13.79 -20.47
N ASN A 34 -1.16 12.50 -20.11
CA ASN A 34 -1.04 11.37 -21.03
C ASN A 34 0.09 11.55 -22.05
N PRO A 35 1.34 11.66 -21.59
CA PRO A 35 2.48 11.91 -22.49
C PRO A 35 2.62 10.80 -23.55
N THR A 36 3.01 11.22 -24.78
CA THR A 36 3.33 10.30 -25.87
C THR A 36 4.58 9.47 -25.54
N GLU A 37 4.90 8.48 -26.38
CA GLU A 37 6.09 7.65 -26.19
C GLU A 37 7.38 8.51 -26.20
N GLU A 38 7.51 9.45 -27.14
CA GLU A 38 8.66 10.35 -27.24
C GLU A 38 8.77 11.25 -26.00
N GLN A 39 7.64 11.74 -25.50
CA GLN A 39 7.59 12.58 -24.30
C GLN A 39 7.95 11.77 -23.04
N ARG A 40 7.53 10.51 -22.96
CA ARG A 40 7.89 9.63 -21.82
C ARG A 40 9.40 9.37 -21.74
N LYS A 41 10.10 9.28 -22.87
CA LYS A 41 11.56 9.04 -22.91
C LYS A 41 12.38 10.19 -22.29
N VAL A 42 11.86 11.42 -22.33
CA VAL A 42 12.53 12.62 -21.80
C VAL A 42 11.88 13.17 -20.53
N SER A 43 10.79 12.58 -20.10
CA SER A 43 10.05 13.01 -18.90
C SER A 43 10.83 12.72 -17.63
N GLN A 44 10.82 13.66 -16.70
CA GLN A 44 11.44 13.52 -15.38
C GLN A 44 10.59 12.75 -14.38
N MET A 45 9.32 12.48 -14.70
CA MET A 45 8.43 11.66 -13.88
C MET A 45 7.44 10.88 -14.73
N ALA A 46 6.92 9.80 -14.14
CA ALA A 46 5.79 9.04 -14.64
C ALA A 46 4.82 8.84 -13.46
N THR A 47 3.79 9.68 -13.39
CA THR A 47 2.84 9.68 -12.29
C THR A 47 1.46 9.29 -12.82
N THR A 48 0.83 8.27 -12.25
CA THR A 48 -0.57 7.91 -12.52
C THR A 48 -1.44 8.45 -11.39
N VAL A 49 -2.48 9.18 -11.75
CA VAL A 49 -3.44 9.74 -10.80
C VAL A 49 -4.83 9.21 -11.12
N ALA A 50 -5.47 8.55 -10.16
CA ALA A 50 -6.87 8.16 -10.25
C ALA A 50 -7.71 8.99 -9.27
N SER A 51 -8.88 9.46 -9.73
CA SER A 51 -9.72 10.38 -8.96
C SER A 51 -11.19 10.02 -9.06
N THR A 52 -11.93 10.33 -8.01
CA THR A 52 -13.38 10.54 -8.02
C THR A 52 -13.69 12.01 -8.31
N SER A 53 -14.95 12.38 -8.29
CA SER A 53 -15.37 13.79 -8.45
C SER A 53 -14.84 14.73 -7.36
N THR A 54 -14.50 14.21 -6.19
CA THR A 54 -14.12 15.03 -5.02
C THR A 54 -12.77 14.66 -4.41
N ARG A 55 -12.22 13.47 -4.72
CA ARG A 55 -11.03 12.94 -4.04
C ARG A 55 -10.06 12.30 -5.01
N ILE A 56 -8.78 12.37 -4.67
CA ILE A 56 -7.76 11.54 -5.28
C ILE A 56 -7.85 10.15 -4.63
N ALA A 57 -8.12 9.12 -5.45
CA ALA A 57 -8.33 7.76 -4.98
C ALA A 57 -7.05 6.91 -4.99
N MET A 58 -6.13 7.20 -5.94
CA MET A 58 -4.87 6.47 -6.05
C MET A 58 -3.81 7.32 -6.75
N ILE A 59 -2.59 7.20 -6.27
CA ILE A 59 -1.39 7.78 -6.87
C ILE A 59 -0.35 6.67 -7.00
N GLU A 60 0.29 6.61 -8.18
CA GLU A 60 1.42 5.75 -8.43
C GLU A 60 2.48 6.53 -9.19
N ALA A 61 3.63 6.77 -8.57
CA ALA A 61 4.64 7.66 -9.11
C ALA A 61 6.03 7.03 -9.15
N GLY A 62 6.75 7.30 -10.23
CA GLY A 62 8.20 7.15 -10.37
C GLY A 62 8.79 8.47 -10.86
N ALA A 63 9.91 8.90 -10.29
CA ALA A 63 10.49 10.19 -10.66
C ALA A 63 12.01 10.21 -10.50
N ASN A 64 12.68 11.06 -11.27
CA ASN A 64 14.11 11.28 -11.23
C ASN A 64 14.48 12.35 -10.18
N CYS A 65 14.11 12.09 -8.90
CA CYS A 65 14.38 12.99 -7.78
C CYS A 65 13.85 14.42 -7.99
N VAL A 66 12.64 14.56 -8.49
CA VAL A 66 11.93 15.85 -8.58
C VAL A 66 11.60 16.40 -7.19
N SER A 67 11.29 17.68 -7.10
CA SER A 67 10.90 18.30 -5.83
C SER A 67 9.51 17.82 -5.36
N ASP A 68 9.24 17.95 -4.05
CA ASP A 68 7.94 17.63 -3.47
C ASP A 68 6.83 18.51 -4.07
N ASP A 69 7.13 19.79 -4.30
CA ASP A 69 6.20 20.74 -4.94
C ASP A 69 5.87 20.32 -6.37
N ASP A 70 6.85 19.91 -7.17
CA ASP A 70 6.62 19.42 -8.53
C ASP A 70 5.76 18.16 -8.52
N MET A 71 6.02 17.23 -7.60
CA MET A 71 5.21 16.03 -7.46
C MET A 71 3.78 16.36 -7.06
N TYR A 72 3.58 17.24 -6.08
CA TYR A 72 2.27 17.70 -5.65
C TYR A 72 1.49 18.37 -6.80
N ASN A 73 2.13 19.29 -7.51
CA ASN A 73 1.52 19.98 -8.64
C ASN A 73 1.15 19.04 -9.78
N ALA A 74 2.00 18.04 -10.08
CA ALA A 74 1.70 17.00 -11.06
C ALA A 74 0.47 16.17 -10.67
N ILE A 75 0.35 15.80 -9.40
CA ILE A 75 -0.81 15.07 -8.87
C ILE A 75 -2.07 15.92 -9.03
N MET A 76 -2.02 17.21 -8.68
CA MET A 76 -3.16 18.13 -8.80
C MET A 76 -3.55 18.36 -10.27
N ALA A 77 -2.58 18.52 -11.19
CA ALA A 77 -2.86 18.61 -12.62
C ALA A 77 -3.56 17.35 -13.16
N GLY A 78 -3.14 16.16 -12.71
CA GLY A 78 -3.80 14.90 -13.02
C GLY A 78 -5.22 14.82 -12.47
N HIS A 79 -5.44 15.25 -11.23
CA HIS A 79 -6.77 15.32 -10.61
C HIS A 79 -7.71 16.25 -11.39
N GLU A 80 -7.24 17.43 -11.77
CA GLU A 80 -8.01 18.40 -12.56
C GLU A 80 -8.37 17.85 -13.94
N ALA A 81 -7.45 17.18 -14.63
CA ALA A 81 -7.71 16.52 -15.90
C ALA A 81 -8.77 15.42 -15.76
N ASN A 82 -8.73 14.65 -14.68
CA ASN A 82 -9.71 13.62 -14.39
C ASN A 82 -11.13 14.16 -14.20
N GLN A 83 -11.29 15.39 -13.65
CA GLN A 83 -12.63 15.99 -13.48
C GLN A 83 -13.39 16.14 -14.81
N LYS A 84 -12.69 16.49 -15.89
CA LYS A 84 -13.30 16.62 -17.22
C LYS A 84 -13.82 15.27 -17.73
N ILE A 85 -13.05 14.19 -17.49
CA ILE A 85 -13.43 12.84 -17.88
C ILE A 85 -14.60 12.33 -17.02
N ILE A 86 -14.59 12.62 -15.73
CA ILE A 86 -15.66 12.25 -14.79
C ILE A 86 -16.97 12.92 -15.18
N SER A 87 -16.94 14.24 -15.48
CA SER A 87 -18.12 14.95 -15.99
C SER A 87 -18.69 14.29 -17.25
N PHE A 88 -17.83 13.92 -18.19
CA PHE A 88 -18.26 13.23 -19.40
C PHE A 88 -18.87 11.84 -19.12
N ILE A 89 -18.34 11.10 -18.16
CA ILE A 89 -18.92 9.82 -17.74
C ILE A 89 -20.30 10.02 -17.12
N GLU A 90 -20.49 11.06 -16.32
CA GLU A 90 -21.81 11.37 -15.73
C GLU A 90 -22.82 11.78 -16.79
N GLU A 91 -22.42 12.50 -17.85
CA GLU A 91 -23.29 12.79 -18.99
C GLU A 91 -23.74 11.49 -19.68
N ILE A 92 -22.84 10.57 -20.00
CA ILE A 92 -23.16 9.26 -20.59
C ILE A 92 -24.10 8.47 -19.67
N LYS A 93 -23.82 8.45 -18.37
CA LYS A 93 -24.65 7.76 -17.38
C LYS A 93 -26.08 8.34 -17.33
N ALA A 94 -26.21 9.66 -17.42
CA ALA A 94 -27.51 10.33 -17.44
C ALA A 94 -28.32 10.00 -18.69
N GLU A 95 -27.67 9.79 -19.85
CA GLU A 95 -28.32 9.52 -21.13
C GLU A 95 -28.75 8.05 -21.28
N ILE A 96 -27.87 7.09 -20.93
CA ILE A 96 -28.07 5.67 -21.22
C ILE A 96 -27.94 4.75 -20.00
N GLY A 97 -27.75 5.30 -18.81
CA GLY A 97 -27.60 4.52 -17.58
C GLY A 97 -28.85 3.76 -17.20
N LYS A 98 -28.67 2.54 -16.68
CA LYS A 98 -29.77 1.71 -16.16
C LYS A 98 -30.07 2.05 -14.71
N PRO A 99 -31.31 1.85 -14.23
CA PRO A 99 -31.61 1.86 -12.80
C PRO A 99 -30.77 0.82 -12.06
N LYS A 100 -30.26 1.20 -10.88
CA LYS A 100 -29.42 0.31 -10.06
C LYS A 100 -30.31 -0.70 -9.33
N PHE A 101 -29.88 -1.97 -9.25
CA PHE A 101 -30.60 -2.97 -8.47
C PHE A 101 -30.37 -2.75 -6.97
N GLU A 102 -31.36 -3.13 -6.19
CA GLU A 102 -31.26 -3.14 -4.73
C GLU A 102 -30.55 -4.43 -4.25
N PHE A 103 -29.73 -4.32 -3.24
CA PHE A 103 -29.06 -5.47 -2.60
C PHE A 103 -29.14 -5.35 -1.10
N ALA A 104 -29.19 -6.51 -0.42
CA ALA A 104 -29.11 -6.55 1.03
C ALA A 104 -27.66 -6.29 1.46
N SER A 105 -27.48 -5.33 2.36
CA SER A 105 -26.19 -5.10 2.98
C SER A 105 -25.86 -6.27 3.93
N LEU A 106 -24.61 -6.73 3.90
CA LEU A 106 -24.06 -7.66 4.88
C LEU A 106 -23.38 -6.92 6.05
N GLU A 107 -23.58 -5.59 6.15
CA GLU A 107 -23.10 -4.85 7.31
C GLU A 107 -23.97 -5.14 8.54
N PRO A 108 -23.36 -5.19 9.74
CA PRO A 108 -24.11 -5.33 10.97
C PRO A 108 -25.15 -4.21 11.10
N ASP A 109 -26.33 -4.55 11.60
CA ASP A 109 -27.33 -3.58 11.99
C ASP A 109 -26.79 -2.65 13.09
N HIS A 110 -27.21 -1.39 13.06
CA HIS A 110 -26.76 -0.36 14.00
C HIS A 110 -27.02 -0.75 15.47
N ASP A 111 -28.21 -1.31 15.75
CA ASP A 111 -28.58 -1.71 17.11
C ASP A 111 -27.73 -2.89 17.61
N MET A 112 -27.42 -3.85 16.73
CA MET A 112 -26.49 -4.95 17.02
C MET A 112 -25.09 -4.39 17.34
N PHE A 113 -24.58 -3.49 16.51
CA PHE A 113 -23.26 -2.89 16.71
C PHE A 113 -23.17 -2.14 18.03
N GLU A 114 -24.14 -1.27 18.35
CA GLU A 114 -24.14 -0.50 19.59
C GLU A 114 -24.29 -1.38 20.83
N ALA A 115 -25.10 -2.46 20.76
CA ALA A 115 -25.25 -3.41 21.86
C ALA A 115 -23.95 -4.17 22.16
N ILE A 116 -23.27 -4.66 21.13
CA ILE A 116 -22.00 -5.38 21.26
C ILE A 116 -20.88 -4.42 21.71
N LYS A 117 -20.80 -3.23 21.12
CA LYS A 117 -19.86 -2.19 21.51
C LYS A 117 -20.03 -1.82 22.99
N ALA A 118 -21.24 -1.50 23.42
CA ALA A 118 -21.52 -1.15 24.81
C ALA A 118 -21.16 -2.27 25.80
N PHE A 119 -21.22 -3.53 25.37
CA PHE A 119 -20.84 -4.65 26.21
C PHE A 119 -19.32 -4.85 26.30
N ALA A 120 -18.58 -4.67 25.18
CA ALA A 120 -17.18 -5.08 25.06
C ALA A 120 -16.19 -3.90 25.08
N GLU A 121 -16.61 -2.65 24.91
CA GLU A 121 -15.73 -1.50 24.66
C GLU A 121 -14.63 -1.35 25.72
N GLU A 122 -14.95 -1.42 27.00
CA GLU A 122 -13.96 -1.23 28.07
C GLU A 122 -12.92 -2.37 28.12
N ASP A 123 -13.36 -3.61 27.96
CA ASP A 123 -12.45 -4.76 27.93
C ASP A 123 -11.56 -4.73 26.67
N VAL A 124 -12.12 -4.33 25.53
CA VAL A 124 -11.38 -4.15 24.27
C VAL A 124 -10.35 -3.03 24.42
N LYS A 125 -10.66 -1.90 25.06
CA LYS A 125 -9.70 -0.83 25.35
C LYS A 125 -8.49 -1.34 26.12
N VAL A 126 -8.71 -2.12 27.15
CA VAL A 126 -7.65 -2.73 27.97
C VAL A 126 -6.83 -3.74 27.14
N ALA A 127 -7.49 -4.52 26.32
CA ALA A 127 -6.82 -5.52 25.47
C ALA A 127 -5.92 -4.88 24.41
N LEU A 128 -6.37 -3.76 23.82
CA LEU A 128 -5.63 -3.05 22.75
C LEU A 128 -4.44 -2.24 23.26
N ASP A 129 -4.39 -1.89 24.54
CA ASP A 129 -3.32 -1.05 25.10
C ASP A 129 -2.05 -1.87 25.35
N THR A 130 -1.34 -2.18 24.26
CA THR A 130 -0.07 -2.91 24.25
C THR A 130 0.66 -2.74 22.90
N ASP A 131 1.98 -2.73 22.92
CA ASP A 131 2.85 -2.69 21.75
C ASP A 131 3.09 -4.08 21.11
N ASP A 132 2.77 -5.16 21.84
CA ASP A 132 2.95 -6.55 21.39
C ASP A 132 1.65 -7.10 20.80
N LYS A 133 1.68 -7.39 19.49
CA LYS A 133 0.55 -7.98 18.76
C LYS A 133 0.07 -9.30 19.37
N ARG A 134 1.00 -10.17 19.80
CA ARG A 134 0.65 -11.47 20.37
C ARG A 134 -0.09 -11.33 21.70
N ILE A 135 0.38 -10.42 22.55
CA ILE A 135 -0.28 -10.11 23.85
C ILE A 135 -1.68 -9.57 23.59
N ARG A 136 -1.84 -8.68 22.61
CA ARG A 136 -3.13 -8.14 22.20
C ARG A 136 -4.09 -9.27 21.78
N ASP A 137 -3.65 -10.14 20.88
CA ASP A 137 -4.47 -11.22 20.34
C ASP A 137 -4.86 -12.23 21.46
N GLU A 138 -3.96 -12.52 22.42
CA GLU A 138 -4.23 -13.34 23.59
C GLU A 138 -5.27 -12.68 24.53
N ARG A 139 -5.23 -11.34 24.69
CA ARG A 139 -6.20 -10.60 25.52
C ARG A 139 -7.58 -10.47 24.86
N LEU A 140 -7.63 -10.35 23.54
CA LEU A 140 -8.89 -10.25 22.79
C LEU A 140 -9.66 -11.57 22.77
N LYS A 141 -8.98 -12.72 22.77
CA LYS A 141 -9.63 -14.03 22.64
C LYS A 141 -10.75 -14.27 23.67
N PRO A 142 -10.54 -14.09 25.01
CA PRO A 142 -11.63 -14.28 25.99
C PRO A 142 -12.77 -13.25 25.82
N ILE A 143 -12.51 -12.07 25.25
CA ILE A 143 -13.54 -11.07 24.95
C ILE A 143 -14.44 -11.57 23.82
N TYR A 144 -13.87 -12.12 22.75
CA TYR A 144 -14.63 -12.76 21.67
C TYR A 144 -15.51 -13.90 22.22
N GLU A 145 -14.94 -14.78 23.04
CA GLU A 145 -15.69 -15.88 23.69
C GLU A 145 -16.85 -15.37 24.55
N ALA A 146 -16.65 -14.31 25.33
CA ALA A 146 -17.70 -13.72 26.17
C ALA A 146 -18.81 -13.04 25.35
N VAL A 147 -18.45 -12.37 24.25
CA VAL A 147 -19.42 -11.75 23.35
C VAL A 147 -20.26 -12.81 22.65
N HIS A 148 -19.65 -13.85 22.10
CA HIS A 148 -20.38 -14.97 21.49
C HIS A 148 -21.27 -15.68 22.48
N ALA A 149 -20.80 -15.97 23.71
CA ALA A 149 -21.62 -16.59 24.77
C ALA A 149 -22.88 -15.78 25.09
N LYS A 150 -22.86 -14.45 24.92
CA LYS A 150 -24.00 -13.60 25.21
C LYS A 150 -24.89 -13.34 23.99
N PHE A 151 -24.30 -13.14 22.82
CA PHE A 151 -25.01 -12.59 21.66
C PHE A 151 -25.42 -13.64 20.62
N ASP A 152 -24.82 -14.85 20.58
CA ASP A 152 -25.21 -15.90 19.63
C ASP A 152 -26.68 -16.33 19.79
N GLU A 153 -27.22 -16.36 21.04
CA GLU A 153 -28.63 -16.65 21.27
C GLU A 153 -29.55 -15.47 20.89
N ILE A 154 -29.05 -14.22 21.00
CA ILE A 154 -29.81 -13.00 20.68
C ILE A 154 -29.87 -12.79 19.15
N TYR A 155 -28.78 -13.09 18.46
CA TYR A 155 -28.63 -12.95 17.01
C TYR A 155 -28.27 -14.30 16.38
N PRO A 156 -29.20 -15.26 16.28
CA PRO A 156 -28.91 -16.58 15.73
C PRO A 156 -28.44 -16.50 14.27
N GLU A 157 -27.52 -17.38 13.89
CA GLU A 157 -26.92 -17.45 12.54
C GLU A 157 -26.15 -16.17 12.11
N SER A 158 -25.70 -15.36 13.08
CA SER A 158 -25.04 -14.07 12.83
C SER A 158 -23.61 -14.00 13.36
N GLU A 159 -22.96 -15.13 13.59
CA GLU A 159 -21.60 -15.21 14.18
C GLU A 159 -20.59 -14.29 13.45
N ALA A 160 -20.58 -14.31 12.12
CA ALA A 160 -19.70 -13.47 11.31
C ALA A 160 -20.00 -11.95 11.47
N LEU A 161 -21.27 -11.57 11.71
CA LEU A 161 -21.66 -10.18 11.96
C LEU A 161 -21.25 -9.75 13.38
N ILE A 162 -21.31 -10.65 14.35
CA ILE A 162 -20.82 -10.40 15.71
C ILE A 162 -19.31 -10.15 15.71
N ASP A 163 -18.55 -10.97 14.98
CA ASP A 163 -17.11 -10.77 14.78
C ASP A 163 -16.81 -9.41 14.10
N GLU A 164 -17.58 -9.05 13.08
CA GLU A 164 -17.45 -7.77 12.40
C GLU A 164 -17.76 -6.59 13.35
N CYS A 165 -18.76 -6.71 14.25
CA CYS A 165 -19.04 -5.71 15.27
C CYS A 165 -17.86 -5.51 16.22
N LEU A 166 -17.25 -6.60 16.68
CA LEU A 166 -16.05 -6.53 17.53
C LEU A 166 -14.88 -5.88 16.82
N TYR A 167 -14.66 -6.23 15.56
CA TYR A 167 -13.63 -5.61 14.74
C TYR A 167 -13.88 -4.11 14.51
N LYS A 168 -15.12 -3.72 14.21
CA LYS A 168 -15.53 -2.30 14.13
C LYS A 168 -15.35 -1.57 15.47
N THR A 169 -15.60 -2.23 16.60
CA THR A 169 -15.35 -1.68 17.94
C THR A 169 -13.86 -1.42 18.16
N GLN A 170 -12.98 -2.35 17.80
CA GLN A 170 -11.53 -2.14 17.86
C GLN A 170 -11.09 -0.95 17.01
N LYS A 171 -11.56 -0.87 15.75
CA LYS A 171 -11.29 0.26 14.86
C LYS A 171 -11.78 1.58 15.44
N PHE A 172 -12.97 1.61 16.01
CA PHE A 172 -13.55 2.79 16.63
C PHE A 172 -12.67 3.29 17.77
N ILE A 173 -12.28 2.42 18.69
CA ILE A 173 -11.44 2.76 19.86
C ILE A 173 -10.10 3.34 19.40
N VAL A 174 -9.38 2.65 18.51
CA VAL A 174 -8.06 3.09 18.04
C VAL A 174 -8.17 4.42 17.28
N ARG A 175 -9.22 4.59 16.47
CA ARG A 175 -9.47 5.83 15.74
C ARG A 175 -9.70 6.99 16.70
N ARG A 176 -10.50 6.80 17.78
CA ARG A 176 -10.73 7.82 18.81
C ARG A 176 -9.46 8.14 19.60
N TRP A 177 -8.65 7.13 19.94
CA TRP A 177 -7.37 7.37 20.58
C TRP A 177 -6.44 8.24 19.72
N LEU A 178 -6.40 7.98 18.41
CA LEU A 178 -5.57 8.75 17.50
C LEU A 178 -6.06 10.20 17.38
N LEU A 179 -7.35 10.41 17.14
CA LEU A 179 -7.91 11.74 16.88
C LEU A 179 -8.05 12.59 18.15
N ASP A 180 -8.55 12.01 19.24
CA ASP A 180 -8.89 12.77 20.46
C ASP A 180 -7.72 12.86 21.44
N GLU A 181 -6.94 11.79 21.58
CA GLU A 181 -5.91 11.66 22.60
C GLU A 181 -4.49 11.74 22.01
N GLN A 182 -4.35 11.72 20.69
CA GLN A 182 -3.05 11.60 19.99
C GLN A 182 -2.24 10.41 20.53
N LYS A 183 -2.93 9.32 20.83
CA LYS A 183 -2.37 8.09 21.41
C LYS A 183 -2.34 6.98 20.36
N ARG A 184 -1.16 6.39 20.14
CA ARG A 184 -0.99 5.16 19.36
C ARG A 184 -1.02 3.95 20.29
N VAL A 185 -1.46 2.79 19.79
CA VAL A 185 -1.53 1.52 20.55
C VAL A 185 -0.17 1.08 21.11
N ASP A 186 0.91 1.43 20.47
CA ASP A 186 2.28 1.10 20.85
C ASP A 186 2.99 2.21 21.64
N GLY A 187 2.28 3.26 22.02
CA GLY A 187 2.78 4.35 22.85
C GLY A 187 3.70 5.34 22.15
N ARG A 188 3.95 5.19 20.82
CA ARG A 188 4.74 6.15 20.04
C ARG A 188 3.98 7.45 19.81
N GLY A 189 4.71 8.55 19.61
CA GLY A 189 4.18 9.78 19.04
C GLY A 189 3.80 9.62 17.58
N MET A 190 3.09 10.61 17.00
CA MET A 190 2.56 10.53 15.63
C MET A 190 3.65 10.41 14.57
N ASP A 191 4.80 11.04 14.79
CA ASP A 191 5.93 11.06 13.86
C ASP A 191 7.04 10.06 14.20
N ASP A 192 6.89 9.28 15.26
CA ASP A 192 7.91 8.35 15.72
C ASP A 192 8.03 7.12 14.81
N ILE A 193 9.27 6.76 14.51
CA ILE A 193 9.63 5.53 13.78
C ILE A 193 9.98 4.45 14.81
N ARG A 194 9.53 3.22 14.56
CA ARG A 194 9.90 2.04 15.38
C ARG A 194 11.43 1.84 15.43
N PRO A 195 11.98 1.19 16.45
CA PRO A 195 13.41 0.88 16.54
C PRO A 195 13.95 0.23 15.28
N LEU A 196 15.09 0.69 14.79
CA LEU A 196 15.73 0.23 13.56
C LEU A 196 16.94 -0.64 13.88
N ALA A 197 17.11 -1.74 13.14
CA ALA A 197 18.35 -2.51 13.10
C ALA A 197 18.64 -2.91 11.64
N SER A 198 19.92 -3.03 11.31
CA SER A 198 20.35 -3.40 9.96
C SER A 198 21.66 -4.16 9.98
N GLU A 199 21.77 -5.16 9.08
CA GLU A 199 22.98 -5.94 8.87
C GLU A 199 23.22 -6.12 7.37
N VAL A 200 24.48 -6.25 6.96
CA VAL A 200 24.88 -6.57 5.60
C VAL A 200 25.79 -7.79 5.59
N GLY A 201 25.86 -8.49 4.45
CA GLY A 201 26.71 -9.67 4.33
C GLY A 201 26.21 -10.88 5.13
N VAL A 202 24.94 -10.93 5.50
CA VAL A 202 24.33 -12.01 6.31
C VAL A 202 24.37 -13.37 5.61
N ILE A 203 24.39 -13.37 4.27
CA ILE A 203 24.49 -14.58 3.46
C ILE A 203 25.83 -14.56 2.70
N PRO A 204 26.80 -15.42 3.04
CA PRO A 204 28.18 -15.25 2.59
C PRO A 204 28.43 -15.67 1.13
N ARG A 205 27.50 -16.38 0.48
CA ARG A 205 27.69 -16.93 -0.89
C ARG A 205 26.91 -16.22 -1.99
N VAL A 206 26.30 -15.08 -1.67
CA VAL A 206 25.59 -14.22 -2.62
C VAL A 206 26.46 -13.01 -2.96
N HIS A 207 26.12 -12.24 -4.00
CA HIS A 207 26.89 -11.06 -4.36
C HIS A 207 26.70 -9.91 -3.35
N GLY A 208 25.50 -9.77 -2.78
CA GLY A 208 25.20 -8.86 -1.68
C GLY A 208 23.95 -9.29 -0.94
N SER A 209 23.91 -9.02 0.35
CA SER A 209 22.70 -9.22 1.17
C SER A 209 22.57 -8.11 2.20
N GLY A 210 21.33 -7.75 2.50
CA GLY A 210 20.96 -6.77 3.51
C GLY A 210 19.75 -7.24 4.30
N MET A 211 19.86 -7.20 5.64
CA MET A 211 18.75 -7.42 6.56
C MET A 211 18.34 -6.10 7.16
N PHE A 212 17.06 -5.79 7.10
CA PHE A 212 16.47 -4.59 7.69
C PHE A 212 15.34 -4.97 8.63
N THR A 213 15.40 -4.42 9.83
CA THR A 213 14.38 -4.61 10.87
C THR A 213 13.86 -3.26 11.32
N ARG A 214 12.53 -3.14 11.41
CA ARG A 214 11.83 -1.99 11.97
C ARG A 214 10.74 -2.48 12.92
N GLY A 215 11.03 -2.47 14.22
CA GLY A 215 10.20 -3.13 15.22
C GLY A 215 9.96 -4.60 14.88
N GLN A 216 8.71 -5.00 14.72
CA GLN A 216 8.29 -6.36 14.35
C GLN A 216 8.19 -6.59 12.83
N THR A 217 8.84 -5.76 12.03
CA THR A 217 8.90 -5.96 10.57
C THR A 217 10.35 -6.24 10.17
N GLN A 218 10.61 -7.42 9.62
CA GLN A 218 11.96 -7.85 9.23
C GLN A 218 11.97 -8.37 7.80
N ILE A 219 12.93 -7.89 7.00
CA ILE A 219 13.15 -8.29 5.60
C ILE A 219 14.62 -8.56 5.34
N CYS A 220 14.89 -9.64 4.63
CA CYS A 220 16.19 -9.94 4.06
C CYS A 220 16.13 -9.80 2.54
N THR A 221 17.01 -8.97 1.97
CA THR A 221 17.16 -8.84 0.51
C THR A 221 18.52 -9.39 0.06
N VAL A 222 18.47 -10.15 -1.02
CA VAL A 222 19.66 -10.71 -1.69
C VAL A 222 19.78 -10.10 -3.07
N THR A 223 20.99 -9.64 -3.40
CA THR A 223 21.35 -9.14 -4.75
C THR A 223 22.15 -10.17 -5.51
N THR A 224 21.74 -10.40 -6.76
CA THR A 224 22.47 -11.22 -7.73
C THR A 224 22.84 -10.36 -8.93
N LEU A 225 24.09 -10.45 -9.36
CA LEU A 225 24.63 -9.81 -10.56
C LEU A 225 24.86 -10.87 -11.62
N ALA A 226 24.52 -10.53 -12.87
CA ALA A 226 24.65 -11.44 -14.01
C ALA A 226 25.04 -10.65 -15.28
N PRO A 227 25.50 -11.33 -16.35
CA PRO A 227 25.68 -10.69 -17.65
C PRO A 227 24.36 -10.06 -18.15
N LEU A 228 24.46 -9.04 -18.99
CA LEU A 228 23.30 -8.34 -19.58
C LEU A 228 22.35 -9.26 -20.37
N THR A 229 22.86 -10.39 -20.87
CA THR A 229 22.06 -11.43 -21.53
C THR A 229 20.98 -12.05 -20.63
N GLU A 230 21.13 -11.92 -19.32
CA GLU A 230 20.18 -12.39 -18.31
C GLU A 230 19.13 -11.34 -17.91
N ALA A 231 19.15 -10.16 -18.59
CA ALA A 231 18.11 -9.16 -18.39
C ALA A 231 16.73 -9.72 -18.77
N GLN A 232 15.70 -9.32 -18.04
CA GLN A 232 14.33 -9.75 -18.32
C GLN A 232 13.88 -9.23 -19.67
N ARG A 233 13.42 -10.10 -20.56
CA ARG A 233 12.81 -9.71 -21.83
C ARG A 233 11.40 -9.20 -21.58
N LEU A 234 11.08 -8.07 -22.19
CA LEU A 234 9.74 -7.46 -22.17
C LEU A 234 9.10 -7.73 -23.54
N ASP A 235 7.84 -8.21 -23.51
CA ASP A 235 7.07 -8.52 -24.72
C ASP A 235 5.63 -8.04 -24.49
N GLY A 236 5.46 -6.74 -24.34
CA GLY A 236 4.21 -6.03 -24.16
C GLY A 236 3.78 -5.31 -25.43
N LEU A 237 2.46 -5.05 -25.59
CA LEU A 237 1.94 -4.32 -26.75
C LEU A 237 2.29 -2.83 -26.76
N ASP A 238 2.46 -2.25 -25.57
CA ASP A 238 2.65 -0.81 -25.38
C ASP A 238 4.03 -0.47 -24.82
N GLU A 239 4.95 -1.45 -24.78
CA GLU A 239 6.29 -1.25 -24.23
C GLU A 239 7.28 -0.90 -25.35
N PHE A 240 7.99 0.21 -25.18
CA PHE A 240 9.09 0.60 -26.05
C PHE A 240 10.44 0.03 -25.59
N GLU A 241 10.52 -0.45 -24.35
CA GLU A 241 11.68 -1.19 -23.84
C GLU A 241 11.50 -2.69 -24.12
N THR A 242 12.51 -3.30 -24.71
CA THR A 242 12.53 -4.73 -25.04
C THR A 242 13.15 -5.59 -23.94
N SER A 243 13.84 -4.96 -23.00
CA SER A 243 14.48 -5.62 -21.86
C SER A 243 14.52 -4.74 -20.63
N LYS A 244 14.51 -5.38 -19.48
CA LYS A 244 14.63 -4.74 -18.18
C LYS A 244 15.86 -5.30 -17.45
N ARG A 245 16.86 -4.47 -17.21
CA ARG A 245 18.13 -4.82 -16.58
C ARG A 245 18.02 -5.00 -15.07
N TYR A 246 17.18 -4.22 -14.40
CA TYR A 246 16.92 -4.32 -12.97
C TYR A 246 15.60 -5.01 -12.71
N MET A 247 15.63 -6.03 -11.87
CA MET A 247 14.46 -6.80 -11.43
C MET A 247 14.39 -6.81 -9.92
N HIS A 248 13.24 -6.45 -9.36
CA HIS A 248 12.98 -6.56 -7.93
C HIS A 248 11.83 -7.53 -7.67
N HIS A 249 12.11 -8.61 -6.95
CA HIS A 249 11.13 -9.61 -6.55
C HIS A 249 10.88 -9.50 -5.05
N TYR A 250 9.63 -9.60 -4.67
CA TYR A 250 9.20 -9.52 -3.28
C TYR A 250 8.36 -10.74 -2.93
N ASN A 251 8.66 -11.38 -1.83
CA ASN A 251 7.94 -12.54 -1.30
C ASN A 251 7.37 -12.23 0.08
N PHE A 252 6.11 -12.62 0.26
CA PHE A 252 5.39 -12.45 1.52
C PHE A 252 4.79 -13.80 1.96
N PRO A 253 5.64 -14.70 2.48
CA PRO A 253 5.19 -16.02 2.90
C PRO A 253 4.29 -15.94 4.13
N SER A 254 3.37 -16.89 4.28
CA SER A 254 2.37 -16.91 5.34
C SER A 254 2.97 -16.91 6.75
N TYR A 255 4.15 -17.51 6.93
CA TYR A 255 4.82 -17.53 8.23
C TYR A 255 5.19 -16.12 8.73
N SER A 256 5.35 -15.13 7.83
CA SER A 256 5.69 -13.75 8.19
C SER A 256 4.62 -13.07 9.05
N VAL A 257 3.40 -13.58 9.03
CA VAL A 257 2.28 -13.13 9.86
C VAL A 257 1.76 -14.22 10.81
N GLY A 258 2.55 -15.29 11.01
CA GLY A 258 2.20 -16.40 11.89
C GLY A 258 1.12 -17.34 11.35
N GLU A 259 0.86 -17.31 10.05
CA GLU A 259 -0.17 -18.16 9.42
C GLU A 259 0.45 -19.40 8.75
N THR A 260 -0.36 -20.45 8.64
CA THR A 260 -0.03 -21.67 7.88
C THR A 260 -0.91 -21.73 6.64
N LYS A 261 -0.29 -21.58 5.46
CA LYS A 261 -0.98 -21.66 4.16
C LYS A 261 -0.15 -22.43 3.15
N PRO A 262 -0.76 -23.07 2.14
CA PRO A 262 -0.02 -23.69 1.03
C PRO A 262 0.86 -22.65 0.33
N SER A 263 2.13 -23.01 0.06
CA SER A 263 3.00 -22.17 -0.75
C SER A 263 2.55 -22.23 -2.21
N ARG A 264 2.21 -21.08 -2.75
CA ARG A 264 1.83 -20.86 -4.16
C ARG A 264 2.77 -19.84 -4.78
N GLY A 265 2.70 -19.66 -6.08
CA GLY A 265 3.41 -18.56 -6.75
C GLY A 265 2.96 -17.17 -6.25
N PRO A 266 3.70 -16.09 -6.60
CA PRO A 266 3.43 -14.74 -6.10
C PRO A 266 2.04 -14.27 -6.48
N GLY A 267 1.31 -13.75 -5.50
CA GLY A 267 0.00 -13.13 -5.67
C GLY A 267 0.12 -11.68 -6.14
N ARG A 268 -1.02 -11.04 -6.35
CA ARG A 268 -1.08 -9.63 -6.78
C ARG A 268 -0.41 -8.68 -5.80
N ARG A 269 -0.47 -9.01 -4.50
CA ARG A 269 0.17 -8.21 -3.44
C ARG A 269 1.69 -8.21 -3.59
N GLU A 270 2.29 -9.38 -3.77
CA GLU A 270 3.75 -9.51 -3.95
C GLU A 270 4.22 -8.81 -5.22
N ILE A 271 3.47 -8.93 -6.31
CA ILE A 271 3.79 -8.25 -7.58
C ILE A 271 3.75 -6.73 -7.38
N GLY A 272 2.70 -6.19 -6.75
CA GLY A 272 2.56 -4.75 -6.52
C GLY A 272 3.62 -4.19 -5.56
N HIS A 273 3.93 -4.91 -4.49
CA HIS A 273 4.99 -4.51 -3.54
C HIS A 273 6.38 -4.55 -4.17
N GLY A 274 6.67 -5.59 -4.98
CA GLY A 274 7.91 -5.68 -5.74
C GLY A 274 8.06 -4.52 -6.73
N ALA A 275 7.02 -4.21 -7.48
CA ALA A 275 7.00 -3.08 -8.43
C ALA A 275 7.20 -1.71 -7.75
N LEU A 276 6.64 -1.52 -6.54
CA LEU A 276 6.84 -0.31 -5.75
C LEU A 276 8.32 -0.14 -5.37
N ALA A 277 8.95 -1.19 -4.85
CA ALA A 277 10.36 -1.15 -4.47
C ALA A 277 11.29 -1.00 -5.69
N GLU A 278 10.98 -1.67 -6.80
CA GLU A 278 11.71 -1.53 -8.06
C GLU A 278 11.71 -0.06 -8.53
N ARG A 279 10.53 0.55 -8.57
CA ARG A 279 10.36 1.93 -9.02
C ARG A 279 11.10 2.94 -8.13
N ALA A 280 11.16 2.70 -6.83
CA ALA A 280 11.91 3.55 -5.90
C ALA A 280 13.42 3.50 -6.13
N LEU A 281 13.96 2.37 -6.61
CA LEU A 281 15.41 2.15 -6.76
C LEU A 281 15.93 2.46 -8.17
N VAL A 282 15.12 2.27 -9.21
CA VAL A 282 15.53 2.52 -10.61
C VAL A 282 16.20 3.86 -10.83
N PRO A 283 15.71 5.00 -10.29
CA PRO A 283 16.32 6.31 -10.54
C PRO A 283 17.75 6.47 -10.00
N VAL A 284 18.12 5.67 -9.00
CA VAL A 284 19.43 5.76 -8.34
C VAL A 284 20.43 4.72 -8.82
N LEU A 285 20.02 3.80 -9.69
CA LEU A 285 20.93 2.82 -10.26
C LEU A 285 21.93 3.48 -11.22
N PRO A 286 23.16 2.93 -11.33
CA PRO A 286 24.12 3.36 -12.34
C PRO A 286 23.60 3.05 -13.76
N SER A 287 24.09 3.76 -14.75
CA SER A 287 23.82 3.44 -16.15
C SER A 287 24.42 2.07 -16.55
N GLU A 288 24.00 1.55 -17.70
CA GLU A 288 24.56 0.30 -18.25
C GLU A 288 26.04 0.45 -18.59
N GLU A 289 26.45 1.62 -19.04
CA GLU A 289 27.84 1.92 -19.35
C GLU A 289 28.73 1.97 -18.11
N GLU A 290 28.21 2.51 -17.00
CA GLU A 290 28.93 2.58 -15.72
C GLU A 290 28.99 1.22 -14.99
N PHE A 291 27.96 0.40 -15.14
CA PHE A 291 27.84 -0.89 -14.46
C PHE A 291 27.15 -1.92 -15.37
N PRO A 292 27.88 -2.64 -16.23
CA PRO A 292 27.35 -3.48 -17.30
C PRO A 292 26.87 -4.85 -16.81
N TYR A 293 25.98 -4.88 -15.81
CA TYR A 293 25.37 -6.09 -15.26
C TYR A 293 23.85 -6.02 -15.25
N ALA A 294 23.19 -7.15 -15.48
CA ALA A 294 21.84 -7.36 -15.05
C ALA A 294 21.82 -7.52 -13.52
N ILE A 295 20.90 -6.87 -12.86
CA ILE A 295 20.80 -6.81 -11.40
C ILE A 295 19.45 -7.39 -10.99
N ARG A 296 19.46 -8.40 -10.10
CA ARG A 296 18.25 -8.96 -9.53
C ARG A 296 18.32 -8.89 -8.02
N THR A 297 17.32 -8.23 -7.41
CA THR A 297 17.09 -8.25 -5.96
C THR A 297 15.89 -9.12 -5.63
N VAL A 298 16.00 -9.91 -4.58
CA VAL A 298 14.91 -10.73 -4.05
C VAL A 298 14.77 -10.43 -2.58
N SER A 299 13.62 -9.89 -2.20
CA SER A 299 13.28 -9.55 -0.82
C SER A 299 12.36 -10.60 -0.21
N GLU A 300 12.80 -11.22 0.87
CA GLU A 300 12.04 -12.21 1.66
C GLU A 300 11.56 -11.56 2.96
N THR A 301 10.26 -11.58 3.19
CA THR A 301 9.67 -11.08 4.42
C THR A 301 9.74 -12.16 5.49
N PHE A 302 10.50 -11.92 6.57
CA PHE A 302 10.62 -12.85 7.69
C PHE A 302 9.54 -12.61 8.73
N GLU A 303 9.24 -11.35 9.03
CA GLU A 303 8.20 -10.94 9.96
C GLU A 303 7.53 -9.65 9.46
N SER A 304 6.22 -9.53 9.66
CA SER A 304 5.46 -8.39 9.20
C SER A 304 4.49 -7.87 10.26
N ASN A 305 4.68 -6.60 10.63
CA ASN A 305 3.72 -5.79 11.35
C ASN A 305 3.58 -4.40 10.69
N GLY A 306 3.20 -4.41 9.40
CA GLY A 306 2.97 -3.21 8.59
C GLY A 306 4.24 -2.65 7.93
N SER A 307 4.04 -1.98 6.81
CA SER A 307 5.07 -1.27 6.01
C SER A 307 6.21 -2.14 5.49
N THR A 308 5.90 -3.39 5.11
CA THR A 308 6.89 -4.39 4.69
C THR A 308 7.49 -4.06 3.32
N SER A 309 6.71 -3.54 2.37
CA SER A 309 7.22 -3.12 1.06
C SER A 309 8.22 -1.98 1.16
N GLN A 310 7.98 -1.03 2.09
CA GLN A 310 8.92 0.05 2.36
C GLN A 310 10.20 -0.46 3.03
N ALA A 311 10.08 -1.45 3.90
CA ALA A 311 11.24 -2.12 4.50
C ALA A 311 12.08 -2.87 3.43
N SER A 312 11.44 -3.42 2.37
CA SER A 312 12.17 -4.04 1.26
C SER A 312 13.01 -3.06 0.47
N ILE A 313 12.59 -1.79 0.36
CA ILE A 313 13.41 -0.72 -0.25
C ILE A 313 14.69 -0.50 0.57
N CYS A 314 14.56 -0.40 1.89
CA CYS A 314 15.70 -0.22 2.78
C CYS A 314 16.69 -1.40 2.70
N ALA A 315 16.19 -2.64 2.79
CA ALA A 315 17.00 -3.84 2.67
C ALA A 315 17.66 -3.97 1.29
N SER A 316 16.96 -3.59 0.21
CA SER A 316 17.49 -3.63 -1.15
C SER A 316 18.60 -2.59 -1.36
N THR A 317 18.44 -1.38 -0.84
CA THR A 317 19.51 -0.38 -0.86
C THR A 317 20.80 -0.93 -0.23
N MET A 318 20.70 -1.52 0.95
CA MET A 318 21.86 -2.12 1.64
C MET A 318 22.44 -3.31 0.87
N SER A 319 21.59 -4.18 0.32
CA SER A 319 22.00 -5.34 -0.45
C SER A 319 22.70 -4.95 -1.75
N LEU A 320 22.23 -3.92 -2.46
CA LEU A 320 22.86 -3.36 -3.65
C LEU A 320 24.25 -2.78 -3.33
N MET A 321 24.35 -1.98 -2.27
CA MET A 321 25.63 -1.41 -1.82
C MET A 321 26.60 -2.52 -1.38
N ALA A 322 26.13 -3.55 -0.67
CA ALA A 322 26.94 -4.70 -0.27
C ALA A 322 27.43 -5.52 -1.49
N ALA A 323 26.68 -5.54 -2.59
CA ALA A 323 27.06 -6.16 -3.85
C ALA A 323 28.05 -5.31 -4.69
N GLY A 324 28.41 -4.12 -4.21
CA GLY A 324 29.29 -3.19 -4.94
C GLY A 324 28.61 -2.45 -6.08
N VAL A 325 27.28 -2.39 -6.14
CA VAL A 325 26.56 -1.58 -7.12
C VAL A 325 26.70 -0.10 -6.75
N PRO A 326 27.27 0.75 -7.63
CA PRO A 326 27.50 2.16 -7.32
C PRO A 326 26.21 2.99 -7.49
N ILE A 327 25.26 2.80 -6.57
CA ILE A 327 24.03 3.58 -6.56
C ILE A 327 24.33 5.06 -6.32
N LYS A 328 23.60 5.95 -7.01
CA LYS A 328 23.82 7.41 -6.93
C LYS A 328 23.52 8.00 -5.55
N LYS A 329 22.49 7.46 -4.88
CA LYS A 329 22.03 7.87 -3.55
C LYS A 329 21.39 6.69 -2.83
N PRO A 330 21.49 6.59 -1.49
CA PRO A 330 20.69 5.61 -0.73
C PRO A 330 19.21 5.97 -0.79
N VAL A 331 18.36 4.96 -0.86
CA VAL A 331 16.90 5.10 -0.83
C VAL A 331 16.36 4.38 0.39
N ALA A 332 15.48 5.02 1.12
CA ALA A 332 14.74 4.44 2.23
C ALA A 332 13.24 4.53 1.97
N GLY A 333 12.49 3.65 2.61
CA GLY A 333 11.03 3.62 2.52
C GLY A 333 10.39 3.64 3.89
N ILE A 334 9.34 4.46 4.02
CA ILE A 334 8.47 4.53 5.19
C ILE A 334 7.03 4.69 4.73
N SER A 335 6.06 4.19 5.51
CA SER A 335 4.65 4.46 5.26
C SER A 335 4.14 5.59 6.12
N CYS A 336 3.27 6.41 5.52
CA CYS A 336 2.45 7.38 6.24
C CYS A 336 0.99 6.97 6.14
N GLY A 337 0.23 7.19 7.21
CA GLY A 337 -1.21 6.95 7.28
C GLY A 337 -1.94 8.25 7.50
N LEU A 338 -3.12 8.35 6.89
CA LEU A 338 -4.07 9.43 7.14
C LEU A 338 -5.29 8.84 7.84
N VAL A 339 -5.60 9.35 9.03
CA VAL A 339 -6.83 9.00 9.76
C VAL A 339 -7.71 10.24 9.78
N THR A 340 -8.91 10.13 9.22
CA THR A 340 -9.90 11.21 9.18
C THR A 340 -10.95 11.01 10.25
N GLY A 341 -11.45 12.10 10.83
CA GLY A 341 -12.59 12.11 11.74
C GLY A 341 -13.92 12.24 11.00
N ASP A 342 -14.86 12.98 11.61
CA ASP A 342 -16.21 13.16 11.07
C ASP A 342 -16.26 14.17 9.92
N THR A 343 -15.26 15.03 9.81
CA THR A 343 -15.12 16.03 8.74
C THR A 343 -13.76 15.89 8.04
N ASP A 344 -13.63 16.49 6.86
CA ASP A 344 -12.37 16.47 6.09
C ASP A 344 -11.26 17.30 6.76
N ASP A 345 -11.63 18.26 7.61
CA ASP A 345 -10.69 19.11 8.37
C ASP A 345 -10.22 18.45 9.68
N ASP A 346 -10.91 17.39 10.11
CA ASP A 346 -10.55 16.61 11.29
C ASP A 346 -9.73 15.39 10.85
N TYR A 347 -8.42 15.53 10.84
CA TYR A 347 -7.51 14.45 10.45
C TYR A 347 -6.19 14.47 11.21
N ILE A 348 -5.55 13.32 11.27
CA ILE A 348 -4.19 13.16 11.76
C ILE A 348 -3.34 12.34 10.78
N VAL A 349 -2.08 12.72 10.64
CA VAL A 349 -1.08 11.99 9.84
C VAL A 349 -0.19 11.19 10.76
N LEU A 350 0.06 9.93 10.42
CA LEU A 350 0.90 9.00 11.18
C LEU A 350 2.12 8.63 10.35
N THR A 351 3.29 8.70 10.94
CA THR A 351 4.53 8.12 10.38
C THR A 351 4.71 6.69 10.87
N ASP A 352 5.19 5.80 10.00
CA ASP A 352 5.45 4.39 10.28
C ASP A 352 4.23 3.67 10.87
N ILE A 353 3.21 3.51 10.04
CA ILE A 353 2.01 2.73 10.41
C ILE A 353 2.33 1.25 10.61
N GLN A 354 1.63 0.63 11.56
CA GLN A 354 1.69 -0.81 11.79
C GLN A 354 0.32 -1.46 11.58
N GLY A 355 0.32 -2.80 11.39
CA GLY A 355 -0.92 -3.58 11.35
C GLY A 355 -1.54 -3.68 12.73
N LEU A 356 -2.86 -3.50 12.80
CA LEU A 356 -3.66 -3.77 14.00
C LEU A 356 -4.00 -5.25 14.08
#